data_78e2906175ba1846dbcb4beb483f674d
#
_entry.id   78e2906175ba1846dbcb4beb483f674d
#
_cell.length_a   1.000
_cell.length_b   1.000
_cell.length_c   1.000
_cell.angle_alpha   90.00
_cell.angle_beta   90.00
_cell.angle_gamma   90.00
#
_symmetry.space_group_name_H-M   'P 1'
#
loop_
_entity.id
_entity.type
_entity.pdbx_description
1 polymer ?
#
loop_
_entity_poly.entity_id
_entity_poly.type
_entity_poly.pdbx_seq_one_letter_code
_entity_poly.pdbx_strand_id
1 'polypeptide(L)'
;MKDILLFYRDDCGYCHKAHQALEELMEELPGASDLNITKIEETREPELADRYDYYAVPTFYVDGEKLFEAHIGMSYADIKREARRVLETALA
;
A
#
# COMPACT_ATOMS: atom_id res chain seq x y z
N MET A 1 -0.99 13.39 -10.80
CA MET A 1 -0.54 12.27 -9.94
C MET A 1 -1.59 11.17 -9.94
N LYS A 2 -1.16 9.93 -9.80
CA LYS A 2 -2.07 8.79 -9.84
C LYS A 2 -2.62 8.48 -8.45
N ASP A 3 -3.82 7.89 -8.40
CA ASP A 3 -4.46 7.53 -7.13
C ASP A 3 -3.97 6.18 -6.65
N ILE A 4 -3.76 6.07 -5.34
CA ILE A 4 -3.28 4.84 -4.70
C ILE A 4 -4.38 4.29 -3.80
N LEU A 5 -4.63 2.97 -3.90
CA LEU A 5 -5.45 2.24 -2.95
C LEU A 5 -4.54 1.29 -2.16
N LEU A 6 -4.75 1.24 -0.85
CA LEU A 6 -4.05 0.31 0.03
C LEU A 6 -5.08 -0.54 0.75
N PHE A 7 -5.08 -1.85 0.47
CA PHE A 7 -5.88 -2.82 1.21
C PHE A 7 -5.06 -3.37 2.36
N TYR A 8 -5.64 -3.38 3.56
CA TYR A 8 -4.94 -3.81 4.77
C TYR A 8 -5.91 -4.39 5.80
N ARG A 9 -5.34 -4.91 6.89
CA ARG A 9 -6.10 -5.36 8.07
C ARG A 9 -5.41 -4.82 9.32
N ASP A 10 -6.20 -4.48 10.31
CA ASP A 10 -5.66 -3.95 11.58
C ASP A 10 -4.82 -5.00 12.33
N ASP A 11 -5.15 -6.28 12.16
CA ASP A 11 -4.47 -7.39 12.85
C ASP A 11 -3.33 -8.00 12.03
N CYS A 12 -2.75 -7.25 11.12
CA CYS A 12 -1.74 -7.75 10.18
C CYS A 12 -0.39 -7.10 10.44
N GLY A 13 0.62 -7.90 10.80
CA GLY A 13 1.98 -7.39 11.06
C GLY A 13 2.63 -6.77 9.84
N TYR A 14 2.48 -7.36 8.67
CA TYR A 14 3.01 -6.80 7.43
C TYR A 14 2.33 -5.47 7.09
N CYS A 15 1.04 -5.34 7.41
CA CYS A 15 0.32 -4.08 7.19
C CYS A 15 0.86 -2.97 8.10
N HIS A 16 1.18 -3.29 9.37
CA HIS A 16 1.78 -2.32 10.28
C HIS A 16 3.13 -1.83 9.75
N LYS A 17 3.92 -2.74 9.17
CA LYS A 17 5.19 -2.38 8.53
C LYS A 17 4.95 -1.46 7.33
N ALA A 18 3.92 -1.74 6.53
CA ALA A 18 3.60 -0.89 5.38
C ALA A 18 3.19 0.51 5.81
N HIS A 19 2.38 0.64 6.87
CA HIS A 19 2.01 1.96 7.39
C HIS A 19 3.22 2.74 7.89
N GLN A 20 4.12 2.08 8.61
CA GLN A 20 5.35 2.72 9.08
C GLN A 20 6.21 3.16 7.90
N ALA A 21 6.35 2.30 6.90
CA ALA A 21 7.10 2.64 5.70
C ALA A 21 6.53 3.86 4.98
N LEU A 22 5.20 3.93 4.86
CA LEU A 22 4.55 5.08 4.23
C LEU A 22 4.83 6.37 5.00
N GLU A 23 4.76 6.34 6.33
CA GLU A 23 5.06 7.52 7.14
C GLU A 23 6.48 8.02 6.89
N GLU A 24 7.45 7.11 6.85
CA GLU A 24 8.83 7.46 6.58
C GLU A 24 9.00 8.02 5.16
N LEU A 25 8.39 7.37 4.18
CA LEU A 25 8.50 7.76 2.78
C LEU A 25 7.83 9.12 2.50
N MET A 26 6.79 9.48 3.25
CA MET A 26 6.18 10.80 3.13
C MET A 26 7.18 11.92 3.42
N GLU A 27 8.15 11.66 4.30
CA GLU A 27 9.22 12.63 4.61
C GLU A 27 10.41 12.50 3.67
N GLU A 28 10.68 11.29 3.16
CA GLU A 28 11.87 11.02 2.35
C GLU A 28 11.70 11.35 0.88
N LEU A 29 10.48 11.19 0.32
CA LEU A 29 10.23 11.39 -1.10
C LEU A 29 9.57 12.72 -1.39
N PRO A 30 10.26 13.61 -2.15
CA PRO A 30 9.63 14.88 -2.55
C PRO A 30 8.32 14.64 -3.31
N GLY A 31 7.28 15.34 -2.86
CA GLY A 31 5.95 15.24 -3.48
C GLY A 31 5.08 14.12 -2.96
N ALA A 32 5.61 13.17 -2.18
CA ALA A 32 4.83 12.04 -1.70
C ALA A 32 3.66 12.47 -0.83
N SER A 33 3.82 13.52 -0.02
CA SER A 33 2.77 14.00 0.87
C SER A 33 1.56 14.57 0.12
N ASP A 34 1.71 14.85 -1.18
CA ASP A 34 0.61 15.34 -2.01
C ASP A 34 -0.17 14.21 -2.68
N LEU A 35 0.31 12.97 -2.57
CA LEU A 35 -0.37 11.83 -3.17
C LEU A 35 -1.68 11.51 -2.46
N ASN A 36 -2.67 11.10 -3.23
CA ASN A 36 -3.95 10.64 -2.71
C ASN A 36 -3.85 9.13 -2.43
N ILE A 37 -3.81 8.77 -1.14
CA ILE A 37 -3.76 7.36 -0.73
C ILE A 37 -5.04 7.06 0.04
N THR A 38 -5.87 6.19 -0.53
CA THR A 38 -7.07 5.71 0.12
C THR A 38 -6.77 4.37 0.77
N LYS A 39 -6.95 4.31 2.09
CA LYS A 39 -6.69 3.09 2.85
C LYS A 39 -8.01 2.39 3.13
N ILE A 40 -8.08 1.11 2.77
CA ILE A 40 -9.29 0.30 2.90
C ILE A 40 -8.98 -0.88 3.81
N GLU A 41 -9.60 -0.88 4.99
CA GLU A 41 -9.49 -2.02 5.91
C GLU A 41 -10.51 -3.06 5.48
N GLU A 42 -10.03 -4.19 4.95
CA GLU A 42 -10.89 -5.14 4.23
C GLU A 42 -11.97 -5.78 5.09
N THR A 43 -11.79 -5.88 6.41
CA THR A 43 -12.80 -6.47 7.28
C THR A 43 -13.96 -5.51 7.56
N ARG A 44 -13.71 -4.20 7.43
CA ARG A 44 -14.75 -3.18 7.58
C ARG A 44 -15.44 -2.84 6.26
N GLU A 45 -14.77 -3.09 5.14
CA GLU A 45 -15.30 -2.80 3.81
C GLU A 45 -15.16 -4.02 2.89
N PRO A 46 -15.76 -5.18 3.27
CA PRO A 46 -15.57 -6.41 2.52
C PRO A 46 -16.14 -6.35 1.11
N GLU A 47 -17.23 -5.61 0.91
CA GLU A 47 -17.85 -5.51 -0.42
C GLU A 47 -16.93 -4.77 -1.40
N LEU A 48 -16.26 -3.73 -0.92
CA LEU A 48 -15.32 -2.99 -1.75
C LEU A 48 -14.09 -3.85 -2.03
N ALA A 49 -13.55 -4.52 -1.00
CA ALA A 49 -12.39 -5.39 -1.16
C ALA A 49 -12.64 -6.51 -2.17
N ASP A 50 -13.86 -7.08 -2.18
CA ASP A 50 -14.23 -8.17 -3.08
C ASP A 50 -14.22 -7.77 -4.56
N ARG A 51 -14.20 -6.48 -4.86
CA ARG A 51 -14.13 -6.00 -6.25
C ARG A 51 -12.73 -6.07 -6.83
N TYR A 52 -11.72 -6.33 -5.98
CA TYR A 52 -10.32 -6.32 -6.40
C TYR A 52 -9.71 -7.70 -6.29
N ASP A 53 -8.79 -8.01 -7.18
CA ASP A 53 -8.15 -9.32 -7.25
C ASP A 53 -6.84 -9.31 -6.46
N TYR A 54 -6.88 -9.81 -5.22
CA TYR A 54 -5.69 -10.00 -4.39
C TYR A 54 -5.98 -11.06 -3.33
N TYR A 55 -4.92 -11.69 -2.81
CA TYR A 55 -5.03 -12.79 -1.85
C TYR A 55 -4.40 -12.50 -0.50
N ALA A 56 -3.56 -11.48 -0.42
CA ALA A 56 -2.84 -11.15 0.80
C ALA A 56 -2.78 -9.65 1.00
N VAL A 57 -2.59 -9.22 2.26
CA VAL A 57 -2.43 -7.81 2.59
C VAL A 57 -1.09 -7.59 3.27
N PRO A 58 -0.48 -6.41 3.14
CA PRO A 58 -0.95 -5.23 2.40
C PRO A 58 -0.84 -5.41 0.89
N THR A 59 -1.77 -4.79 0.17
CA THR A 59 -1.77 -4.78 -1.30
C THR A 59 -2.00 -3.35 -1.77
N PHE A 60 -1.20 -2.92 -2.75
CA PHE A 60 -1.30 -1.58 -3.32
C PHE A 60 -1.76 -1.64 -4.78
N TYR A 61 -2.74 -0.80 -5.10
CA TYR A 61 -3.17 -0.53 -6.46
C TYR A 61 -2.86 0.92 -6.81
N VAL A 62 -2.43 1.17 -8.04
CA VAL A 62 -2.23 2.53 -8.57
C VAL A 62 -3.06 2.66 -9.84
N ASP A 63 -4.03 3.58 -9.82
CA ASP A 63 -4.97 3.78 -10.93
C ASP A 63 -5.58 2.47 -11.43
N GLY A 64 -5.97 1.59 -10.48
CA GLY A 64 -6.63 0.34 -10.80
C GLY A 64 -5.72 -0.82 -11.16
N GLU A 65 -4.41 -0.63 -11.18
CA GLU A 65 -3.44 -1.68 -11.47
C GLU A 65 -2.73 -2.13 -10.20
N LYS A 66 -2.73 -3.43 -9.92
CA LYS A 66 -2.05 -3.97 -8.75
C LYS A 66 -0.54 -3.91 -8.95
N LEU A 67 0.16 -3.16 -8.09
CA LEU A 67 1.60 -3.02 -8.16
C LEU A 67 2.35 -3.86 -7.14
N PHE A 68 1.74 -4.14 -6.00
CA PHE A 68 2.40 -4.88 -4.94
C PHE A 68 1.40 -5.61 -4.09
N GLU A 69 1.68 -6.87 -3.82
CA GLU A 69 0.93 -7.70 -2.90
C GLU A 69 1.95 -8.41 -2.00
N ALA A 70 1.82 -8.27 -0.69
CA ALA A 70 2.77 -8.84 0.25
C ALA A 70 2.69 -10.36 0.30
N HIS A 71 3.79 -10.99 0.72
CA HIS A 71 3.84 -12.43 0.92
C HIS A 71 4.64 -12.74 2.19
N ILE A 72 4.47 -13.96 2.68
CA ILE A 72 5.15 -14.42 3.89
C ILE A 72 6.66 -14.35 3.70
N GLY A 73 7.37 -13.89 4.72
CA GLY A 73 8.82 -13.84 4.72
C GLY A 73 9.41 -12.48 4.36
N MET A 74 8.60 -11.50 4.03
CA MET A 74 9.11 -10.17 3.70
C MET A 74 9.63 -9.46 4.95
N SER A 75 10.80 -8.84 4.83
CA SER A 75 11.34 -7.97 5.88
C SER A 75 10.72 -6.57 5.79
N TYR A 76 10.95 -5.76 6.82
CA TYR A 76 10.55 -4.34 6.76
C TYR A 76 11.20 -3.63 5.56
N ALA A 77 12.49 -3.91 5.32
CA ALA A 77 13.21 -3.31 4.20
C ALA A 77 12.58 -3.69 2.86
N ASP A 78 12.14 -4.95 2.72
CA ASP A 78 11.46 -5.42 1.51
C ASP A 78 10.16 -4.65 1.29
N ILE A 79 9.36 -4.51 2.34
CA ILE A 79 8.07 -3.82 2.27
C ILE A 79 8.27 -2.35 1.96
N LYS A 80 9.24 -1.71 2.61
CA LYS A 80 9.53 -0.29 2.36
C LYS A 80 10.01 -0.05 0.93
N ARG A 81 10.84 -0.96 0.40
CA ARG A 81 11.31 -0.87 -0.99
C ARG A 81 10.14 -0.93 -1.97
N GLU A 82 9.21 -1.87 -1.74
CA GLU A 82 8.04 -1.99 -2.60
C GLU A 82 7.09 -0.80 -2.44
N ALA A 83 6.89 -0.32 -1.22
CA ALA A 83 6.07 0.87 -0.99
C ALA A 83 6.67 2.10 -1.68
N ARG A 84 8.01 2.24 -1.64
CA ARG A 84 8.69 3.33 -2.37
C ARG A 84 8.41 3.23 -3.87
N ARG A 85 8.51 2.03 -4.44
CA ARG A 85 8.24 1.83 -5.86
C ARG A 85 6.81 2.23 -6.23
N VAL A 86 5.85 1.89 -5.36
CA VAL A 86 4.44 2.28 -5.57
C VAL A 86 4.29 3.80 -5.59
N LEU A 87 4.89 4.48 -4.59
CA LEU A 87 4.80 5.93 -4.51
C LEU A 87 5.49 6.61 -5.70
N GLU A 88 6.65 6.12 -6.09
CA GLU A 88 7.37 6.66 -7.24
C GLU A 88 6.58 6.49 -8.53
N THR A 89 5.91 5.35 -8.70
CA THR A 89 5.03 5.12 -9.85
C THR A 89 3.87 6.12 -9.86
N ALA A 90 3.28 6.39 -8.71
CA ALA A 90 2.17 7.33 -8.61
C ALA A 90 2.60 8.77 -8.87
N LEU A 91 3.85 9.11 -8.54
CA LEU A 91 4.41 10.44 -8.77
C LEU A 91 4.83 10.67 -10.23
N ALA A 92 5.03 9.61 -10.99
CA ALA A 92 5.52 9.70 -12.37
C ALA A 92 4.48 10.28 -13.34
#